data_5dd9ea63bc84a6c893fb9180f3e9dba9
#
_entry.id   5dd9ea63bc84a6c893fb9180f3e9dba9
#
_cell.length_a   1.000
_cell.length_b   1.000
_cell.length_c   1.000
_cell.angle_alpha   90.00
_cell.angle_beta   90.00
_cell.angle_gamma   90.00
#
_symmetry.space_group_name_H-M   'P 1'
#
loop_
_entity.id
_entity.type
_entity.pdbx_description
1 polymer ?
#
loop_
_entity_poly.entity_id
_entity_poly.type
_entity_poly.pdbx_seq_one_letter_code
_entity_poly.pdbx_strand_id
1 'polypeptide(L)'
;DLISFFEIDINFILNKLHKMYLRLILLFFSFLSLSQVVLADSATLNDGATTNSQQNIDGNDEFLTVTNNSTLNTGATKPANITGDTVSVTVDSGSTITSNTVSIFADDTSDLTISNSGTISSSGIVAIDVKGTTDASITNNSGGQISATRNTIRISKSTSNSTTGLTITNSGTIEATDQGSAIFAADSNTAATVTNNSSGIMTNSDSSNATIRVGASSSVTNSGTIKNDVGNDAIKLYGNNSTITLKDKGIVVGKLDALLRTGSTLKINHGAGQSYFYETEGSFTLEDLDGNQVVKGSAGSVGQGGSETLDEVLSYKSLNIRQFLNRYKDSENLYDGNGWGETYTSLFNRKGHTTNLALEYDLFNVGANLI
;
A
#
# COMPACT_ATOMS: atom_id res chain seq x y z
N ASP A 1 -30.10 87.46 22.62
CA ASP A 1 -29.44 86.54 23.56
C ASP A 1 -29.94 85.08 23.43
N LEU A 2 -31.12 84.86 22.90
CA LEU A 2 -31.61 83.47 22.71
C LEU A 2 -30.91 82.77 21.50
N ILE A 3 -30.45 83.52 20.51
CA ILE A 3 -29.78 83.02 19.29
C ILE A 3 -28.34 82.52 19.59
N SER A 4 -27.62 83.21 20.53
CA SER A 4 -26.27 82.83 20.89
C SER A 4 -26.22 81.54 21.75
N PHE A 5 -27.27 81.23 22.46
CA PHE A 5 -27.38 80.04 23.31
C PHE A 5 -27.66 78.81 22.41
N PHE A 6 -28.45 78.95 21.34
CA PHE A 6 -28.73 77.88 20.39
C PHE A 6 -27.52 77.57 19.49
N GLU A 7 -26.73 78.53 19.08
CA GLU A 7 -25.51 78.32 18.27
C GLU A 7 -24.43 77.56 19.04
N ILE A 8 -24.25 77.84 20.32
CA ILE A 8 -23.26 77.16 21.19
C ILE A 8 -23.66 75.68 21.35
N ASP A 9 -24.92 75.38 21.56
CA ASP A 9 -25.39 74.01 21.77
C ASP A 9 -25.35 73.18 20.47
N ILE A 10 -25.65 73.75 19.33
CA ILE A 10 -25.57 73.07 18.02
C ILE A 10 -24.12 72.70 17.68
N ASN A 11 -23.18 73.63 17.92
CA ASN A 11 -21.77 73.35 17.67
C ASN A 11 -21.20 72.29 18.64
N PHE A 12 -21.68 72.25 19.88
CA PHE A 12 -21.31 71.22 20.83
C PHE A 12 -21.85 69.85 20.45
N ILE A 13 -23.10 69.75 19.97
CA ILE A 13 -23.73 68.54 19.50
C ILE A 13 -23.06 68.05 18.20
N LEU A 14 -22.79 68.91 17.24
CA LEU A 14 -22.08 68.59 16.01
C LEU A 14 -20.65 68.08 16.28
N ASN A 15 -19.93 68.65 17.22
CA ASN A 15 -18.60 68.21 17.55
C ASN A 15 -18.61 66.86 18.30
N LYS A 16 -19.62 66.59 19.14
CA LYS A 16 -19.82 65.25 19.71
C LYS A 16 -20.21 64.19 18.67
N LEU A 17 -21.11 64.51 17.76
CA LEU A 17 -21.50 63.66 16.65
C LEU A 17 -20.30 63.38 15.73
N HIS A 18 -19.51 64.37 15.37
CA HIS A 18 -18.32 64.20 14.57
C HIS A 18 -17.26 63.31 15.25
N LYS A 19 -17.03 63.46 16.54
CA LYS A 19 -16.13 62.59 17.32
C LYS A 19 -16.68 61.18 17.46
N MET A 20 -17.99 61.01 17.57
CA MET A 20 -18.64 59.69 17.60
C MET A 20 -18.58 59.01 16.24
N TYR A 21 -18.81 59.72 15.13
CA TYR A 21 -18.64 59.21 13.77
C TYR A 21 -17.18 58.79 13.46
N LEU A 22 -16.23 59.64 13.89
CA LEU A 22 -14.81 59.33 13.69
C LEU A 22 -14.39 58.06 14.53
N ARG A 23 -14.93 57.89 15.70
CA ARG A 23 -14.72 56.68 16.53
C ARG A 23 -15.38 55.46 15.90
N LEU A 24 -16.57 55.60 15.33
CA LEU A 24 -17.27 54.51 14.65
C LEU A 24 -16.55 54.11 13.36
N ILE A 25 -16.01 55.06 12.58
CA ILE A 25 -15.20 54.79 11.40
C ILE A 25 -13.87 54.11 11.78
N LEU A 26 -13.21 54.56 12.86
CA LEU A 26 -11.99 53.91 13.37
C LEU A 26 -12.27 52.51 13.91
N LEU A 27 -13.40 52.25 14.57
CA LEU A 27 -13.83 50.93 14.96
C LEU A 27 -14.13 50.04 13.73
N PHE A 28 -14.77 50.60 12.70
CA PHE A 28 -15.07 49.86 11.47
C PHE A 28 -13.78 49.51 10.69
N PHE A 29 -12.82 50.43 10.63
CA PHE A 29 -11.49 50.15 10.07
C PHE A 29 -10.68 49.18 10.93
N SER A 30 -10.79 49.17 12.24
CA SER A 30 -10.15 48.20 13.12
C SER A 30 -10.78 46.81 13.00
N PHE A 31 -12.09 46.72 12.76
CA PHE A 31 -12.76 45.45 12.44
C PHE A 31 -12.45 44.95 11.00
N LEU A 32 -12.27 45.86 10.04
CA LEU A 32 -11.84 45.47 8.68
C LEU A 32 -10.37 45.04 8.63
N SER A 33 -9.52 45.48 9.56
CA SER A 33 -8.13 45.07 9.64
C SER A 33 -7.93 43.77 10.44
N LEU A 34 -8.99 43.23 11.08
CA LEU A 34 -8.93 41.97 11.85
C LEU A 34 -9.51 40.76 11.11
N SER A 35 -10.01 40.91 9.91
CA SER A 35 -10.27 39.81 9.00
C SER A 35 -9.28 39.90 7.82
N GLN A 36 -8.01 39.69 8.07
CA GLN A 36 -7.28 38.88 7.09
C GLN A 36 -7.90 37.49 7.24
N VAL A 37 -8.96 37.23 6.49
CA VAL A 37 -9.20 35.91 5.96
C VAL A 37 -7.92 35.62 5.21
N VAL A 38 -7.01 34.87 5.79
CA VAL A 38 -6.00 34.16 5.04
C VAL A 38 -6.85 33.29 4.14
N LEU A 39 -7.06 33.73 2.91
CA LEU A 39 -7.59 32.87 1.85
C LEU A 39 -6.52 31.80 1.74
N ALA A 40 -6.85 30.61 2.19
CA ALA A 40 -6.02 29.44 1.97
C ALA A 40 -5.62 29.45 0.49
N ASP A 41 -4.33 29.30 0.18
CA ASP A 41 -3.82 29.25 -1.19
C ASP A 41 -4.15 27.90 -1.84
N SER A 42 -5.41 27.48 -1.64
CA SER A 42 -5.94 26.27 -2.24
C SER A 42 -6.03 26.41 -3.75
N ALA A 43 -5.48 25.45 -4.47
CA ALA A 43 -5.42 25.46 -5.92
C ALA A 43 -6.26 24.33 -6.51
N THR A 44 -7.09 24.67 -7.49
CA THR A 44 -7.82 23.69 -8.30
C THR A 44 -7.52 23.91 -9.78
N LEU A 45 -6.96 22.88 -10.43
CA LEU A 45 -6.82 22.81 -11.88
C LEU A 45 -7.97 21.97 -12.43
N ASN A 46 -8.74 22.55 -13.34
CA ASN A 46 -9.97 21.97 -13.87
C ASN A 46 -10.09 22.15 -15.40
N ASP A 47 -11.02 21.43 -16.03
CA ASP A 47 -11.41 21.58 -17.45
C ASP A 47 -10.28 21.36 -18.48
N GLY A 48 -9.38 20.41 -18.25
CA GLY A 48 -8.26 20.11 -19.11
C GLY A 48 -7.17 21.19 -19.10
N ALA A 49 -7.16 22.03 -18.07
CA ALA A 49 -6.16 23.09 -17.94
C ALA A 49 -4.74 22.52 -17.83
N THR A 50 -3.80 23.17 -18.51
CA THR A 50 -2.36 22.91 -18.31
C THR A 50 -1.73 24.13 -17.69
N THR A 51 -1.05 23.96 -16.56
CA THR A 51 -0.25 25.02 -15.94
C THR A 51 1.18 24.58 -15.75
N ASN A 52 2.09 25.52 -16.00
CA ASN A 52 3.53 25.36 -15.79
C ASN A 52 4.01 26.14 -14.56
N SER A 53 3.09 26.66 -13.77
CA SER A 53 3.41 27.41 -12.56
C SER A 53 3.41 26.51 -11.35
N GLN A 54 4.43 26.64 -10.50
CA GLN A 54 4.48 25.97 -9.22
C GLN A 54 3.30 26.39 -8.35
N GLN A 55 2.68 25.43 -7.68
CA GLN A 55 1.67 25.65 -6.66
C GLN A 55 2.37 25.57 -5.29
N ASN A 56 2.36 26.66 -4.55
CA ASN A 56 2.83 26.68 -3.16
C ASN A 56 1.62 26.53 -2.25
N ILE A 57 1.63 25.51 -1.41
CA ILE A 57 0.60 25.23 -0.42
C ILE A 57 1.28 25.39 0.94
N ASP A 58 1.20 26.61 1.48
CA ASP A 58 1.97 27.04 2.65
C ASP A 58 1.10 27.41 3.87
N GLY A 59 -0.21 27.44 3.71
CA GLY A 59 -1.17 27.60 4.78
C GLY A 59 -1.70 26.28 5.33
N ASN A 60 -2.39 26.37 6.46
CA ASN A 60 -3.02 25.21 7.09
C ASN A 60 -4.41 24.97 6.50
N ASP A 61 -4.84 23.70 6.47
CA ASP A 61 -6.12 23.27 5.89
C ASP A 61 -6.29 23.60 4.41
N GLU A 62 -5.19 23.67 3.67
CA GLU A 62 -5.16 23.95 2.22
C GLU A 62 -5.26 22.66 1.40
N PHE A 63 -5.57 22.84 0.10
CA PHE A 63 -5.63 21.72 -0.83
C PHE A 63 -5.08 22.06 -2.23
N LEU A 64 -4.60 21.03 -2.91
CA LEU A 64 -4.34 21.02 -4.34
C LEU A 64 -5.19 19.95 -5.00
N THR A 65 -6.06 20.33 -5.90
CA THR A 65 -6.85 19.40 -6.70
C THR A 65 -6.52 19.55 -8.18
N VAL A 66 -6.17 18.44 -8.84
CA VAL A 66 -5.93 18.37 -10.29
C VAL A 66 -6.95 17.38 -10.87
N THR A 67 -7.93 17.90 -11.60
CA THR A 67 -9.13 17.16 -12.01
C THR A 67 -9.47 17.40 -13.50
N ASN A 68 -10.40 16.62 -14.04
CA ASN A 68 -10.93 16.76 -15.39
C ASN A 68 -9.86 16.81 -16.50
N ASN A 69 -8.92 15.86 -16.49
CA ASN A 69 -7.80 15.73 -17.44
C ASN A 69 -6.84 16.93 -17.45
N SER A 70 -6.71 17.62 -16.33
CA SER A 70 -5.78 18.74 -16.19
C SER A 70 -4.36 18.28 -15.93
N THR A 71 -3.40 19.13 -16.30
CA THR A 71 -1.97 18.84 -16.15
C THR A 71 -1.25 19.96 -15.41
N LEU A 72 -0.58 19.59 -14.32
CA LEU A 72 0.37 20.44 -13.62
C LEU A 72 1.79 20.00 -13.97
N ASN A 73 2.50 20.79 -14.79
CA ASN A 73 3.85 20.47 -15.25
C ASN A 73 4.74 21.73 -15.14
N THR A 74 5.73 21.69 -14.27
CA THR A 74 6.63 22.84 -14.07
C THR A 74 8.04 22.62 -14.64
N GLY A 75 8.26 21.51 -15.34
CA GLY A 75 9.59 21.19 -15.85
C GLY A 75 10.61 21.02 -14.71
N ALA A 76 11.52 21.97 -14.54
CA ALA A 76 12.65 21.85 -13.60
C ALA A 76 12.32 22.26 -12.16
N THR A 77 11.16 22.83 -11.88
CA THR A 77 10.73 23.18 -10.52
C THR A 77 9.77 22.14 -9.95
N LYS A 78 9.49 22.21 -8.65
CA LYS A 78 8.53 21.32 -7.96
C LYS A 78 7.12 21.81 -8.28
N PRO A 79 6.27 21.03 -9.00
CA PRO A 79 4.89 21.44 -9.30
C PRO A 79 4.05 21.73 -8.06
N ALA A 80 4.07 20.83 -7.10
CA ALA A 80 3.45 21.01 -5.80
C ALA A 80 4.53 21.15 -4.72
N ASN A 81 4.58 22.29 -4.04
CA ASN A 81 5.50 22.55 -2.93
C ASN A 81 4.67 22.83 -1.69
N ILE A 82 4.76 21.94 -0.70
CA ILE A 82 3.89 21.89 0.47
C ILE A 82 4.73 22.17 1.71
N THR A 83 4.35 23.20 2.46
CA THR A 83 4.97 23.57 3.74
C THR A 83 3.91 23.90 4.81
N GLY A 84 2.64 23.84 4.46
CA GLY A 84 1.52 24.01 5.39
C GLY A 84 1.15 22.70 6.09
N ASP A 85 0.39 22.80 7.17
CA ASP A 85 -0.14 21.65 7.91
C ASP A 85 -1.56 21.30 7.46
N THR A 86 -1.97 20.04 7.66
CA THR A 86 -3.31 19.53 7.30
C THR A 86 -3.62 19.71 5.80
N VAL A 87 -2.63 19.46 4.95
CA VAL A 87 -2.75 19.67 3.50
C VAL A 87 -3.24 18.42 2.79
N SER A 88 -4.14 18.61 1.80
CA SER A 88 -4.58 17.54 0.92
C SER A 88 -4.20 17.79 -0.54
N VAL A 89 -3.70 16.74 -1.20
CA VAL A 89 -3.43 16.72 -2.66
C VAL A 89 -4.29 15.64 -3.30
N THR A 90 -5.12 16.02 -4.27
CA THR A 90 -5.96 15.08 -5.02
C THR A 90 -5.63 15.17 -6.51
N VAL A 91 -5.38 14.01 -7.12
CA VAL A 91 -5.17 13.87 -8.57
C VAL A 91 -6.21 12.88 -9.09
N ASP A 92 -7.18 13.39 -9.83
CA ASP A 92 -8.27 12.59 -10.37
C ASP A 92 -7.84 11.79 -11.61
N SER A 93 -8.62 10.78 -11.95
CA SER A 93 -8.40 9.96 -13.15
C SER A 93 -8.27 10.80 -14.41
N GLY A 94 -7.27 10.51 -15.23
CA GLY A 94 -6.93 11.28 -16.44
C GLY A 94 -6.10 12.54 -16.20
N SER A 95 -5.98 12.99 -14.95
CA SER A 95 -5.19 14.19 -14.60
C SER A 95 -3.74 13.83 -14.26
N THR A 96 -2.86 14.82 -14.38
CA THR A 96 -1.40 14.58 -14.25
C THR A 96 -0.70 15.66 -13.43
N ILE A 97 0.18 15.25 -12.52
CA ILE A 97 1.25 16.09 -11.94
C ILE A 97 2.59 15.53 -12.41
N THR A 98 3.38 16.34 -13.10
CA THR A 98 4.67 15.88 -13.64
C THR A 98 5.77 16.92 -13.52
N SER A 99 7.02 16.46 -13.42
CA SER A 99 8.22 17.31 -13.41
C SER A 99 9.46 16.56 -13.89
N ASN A 100 10.54 17.30 -14.08
CA ASN A 100 11.86 16.73 -14.34
C ASN A 100 12.69 16.57 -13.05
N THR A 101 12.13 16.90 -11.89
CA THR A 101 12.84 16.82 -10.58
C THR A 101 12.02 16.10 -9.54
N VAL A 102 11.17 16.82 -8.81
CA VAL A 102 10.26 16.29 -7.78
C VAL A 102 8.85 16.81 -8.10
N SER A 103 7.88 15.91 -8.24
CA SER A 103 6.52 16.31 -8.63
C SER A 103 5.70 16.83 -7.45
N ILE A 104 5.78 16.18 -6.30
CA ILE A 104 5.18 16.66 -5.04
C ILE A 104 6.29 16.68 -3.98
N PHE A 105 6.51 17.81 -3.39
CA PHE A 105 7.48 18.00 -2.30
C PHE A 105 6.76 18.52 -1.07
N ALA A 106 6.88 17.80 0.04
CA ALA A 106 6.39 18.20 1.35
C ALA A 106 7.56 18.29 2.34
N ASP A 107 7.70 19.39 3.04
CA ASP A 107 8.79 19.64 3.99
C ASP A 107 8.26 20.17 5.30
N ASP A 108 8.56 19.48 6.40
CA ASP A 108 8.19 19.84 7.79
C ASP A 108 6.67 20.13 7.97
N THR A 109 5.82 19.29 7.38
CA THR A 109 4.35 19.37 7.45
C THR A 109 3.77 18.37 8.45
N SER A 110 2.51 18.54 8.84
CA SER A 110 1.72 17.55 9.57
C SER A 110 0.45 17.18 8.79
N ASP A 111 -0.12 16.00 9.07
CA ASP A 111 -1.41 15.55 8.50
C ASP A 111 -1.53 15.68 6.97
N LEU A 112 -0.43 15.37 6.26
CA LEU A 112 -0.43 15.39 4.78
C LEU A 112 -1.24 14.22 4.23
N THR A 113 -2.19 14.52 3.34
CA THR A 113 -2.95 13.51 2.61
C THR A 113 -2.74 13.64 1.11
N ILE A 114 -2.29 12.57 0.44
CA ILE A 114 -2.18 12.51 -1.03
C ILE A 114 -3.08 11.39 -1.54
N SER A 115 -4.02 11.71 -2.42
CA SER A 115 -4.91 10.76 -3.09
C SER A 115 -4.71 10.82 -4.60
N ASN A 116 -4.24 9.73 -5.21
CA ASN A 116 -3.96 9.65 -6.63
C ASN A 116 -4.83 8.62 -7.32
N SER A 117 -5.64 9.06 -8.28
CA SER A 117 -6.36 8.23 -9.25
C SER A 117 -5.89 8.48 -10.69
N GLY A 118 -5.02 9.48 -10.90
CA GLY A 118 -4.43 9.87 -12.15
C GLY A 118 -2.96 9.48 -12.26
N THR A 119 -2.12 10.41 -12.70
CA THR A 119 -0.68 10.19 -12.85
C THR A 119 0.12 11.21 -12.06
N ILE A 120 1.02 10.73 -11.21
CA ILE A 120 2.08 11.55 -10.58
C ILE A 120 3.41 11.00 -11.09
N SER A 121 4.16 11.79 -11.85
CA SER A 121 5.38 11.28 -12.47
C SER A 121 6.55 12.25 -12.40
N SER A 122 7.77 11.70 -12.33
CA SER A 122 9.00 12.47 -12.44
C SER A 122 9.96 11.78 -13.40
N SER A 123 10.38 12.49 -14.44
CA SER A 123 11.47 12.01 -15.30
C SER A 123 12.85 12.23 -14.67
N GLY A 124 12.90 12.84 -13.47
CA GLY A 124 14.10 13.09 -12.70
C GLY A 124 14.23 12.15 -11.50
N ILE A 125 14.28 12.72 -10.30
CA ILE A 125 14.76 11.99 -9.13
C ILE A 125 13.64 11.32 -8.35
N VAL A 126 12.50 12.03 -8.08
CA VAL A 126 11.46 11.59 -7.14
C VAL A 126 10.09 12.07 -7.60
N ALA A 127 9.07 11.22 -7.57
CA ALA A 127 7.70 11.63 -7.82
C ALA A 127 7.08 12.32 -6.59
N ILE A 128 7.19 11.68 -5.42
CA ILE A 128 6.70 12.23 -4.15
C ILE A 128 7.85 12.20 -3.12
N ASP A 129 8.24 13.37 -2.63
CA ASP A 129 9.27 13.54 -1.62
C ASP A 129 8.67 14.13 -0.34
N VAL A 130 8.60 13.33 0.70
CA VAL A 130 8.04 13.71 2.01
C VAL A 130 9.20 13.76 3.00
N LYS A 131 9.38 14.91 3.64
CA LYS A 131 10.54 15.19 4.46
C LYS A 131 10.15 15.85 5.78
N GLY A 132 10.55 15.25 6.91
CA GLY A 132 10.25 15.77 8.25
C GLY A 132 8.76 15.86 8.59
N THR A 133 7.89 15.10 7.91
CA THR A 133 6.44 15.19 8.02
C THR A 133 5.91 14.21 9.05
N THR A 134 4.91 14.61 9.82
CA THR A 134 4.16 13.73 10.72
C THR A 134 2.82 13.33 10.11
N ASP A 135 2.40 12.08 10.37
CA ASP A 135 1.08 11.54 9.98
C ASP A 135 0.73 11.70 8.49
N ALA A 136 1.73 11.44 7.63
CA ALA A 136 1.51 11.48 6.18
C ALA A 136 0.77 10.23 5.68
N SER A 137 -0.24 10.45 4.84
CA SER A 137 -1.02 9.40 4.18
C SER A 137 -0.95 9.53 2.66
N ILE A 138 -0.45 8.51 1.97
CA ILE A 138 -0.38 8.46 0.51
C ILE A 138 -1.22 7.28 0.02
N THR A 139 -2.28 7.57 -0.71
CA THR A 139 -3.15 6.56 -1.32
C THR A 139 -3.06 6.62 -2.83
N ASN A 140 -2.60 5.54 -3.45
CA ASN A 140 -2.65 5.34 -4.89
C ASN A 140 -3.83 4.43 -5.22
N ASN A 141 -4.88 5.01 -5.75
CA ASN A 141 -6.13 4.32 -6.04
C ASN A 141 -6.00 3.38 -7.25
N SER A 142 -6.99 2.53 -7.47
CA SER A 142 -7.05 1.66 -8.65
C SER A 142 -6.99 2.50 -9.94
N GLY A 143 -6.08 2.13 -10.85
CA GLY A 143 -5.79 2.88 -12.07
C GLY A 143 -4.82 4.05 -11.89
N GLY A 144 -4.55 4.48 -10.67
CA GLY A 144 -3.56 5.53 -10.39
C GLY A 144 -2.13 5.06 -10.68
N GLN A 145 -1.30 5.96 -11.20
CA GLN A 145 0.11 5.70 -11.50
C GLN A 145 1.00 6.71 -10.78
N ILE A 146 2.01 6.19 -10.08
CA ILE A 146 3.08 7.00 -9.48
C ILE A 146 4.40 6.45 -10.00
N SER A 147 5.20 7.27 -10.69
CA SER A 147 6.45 6.81 -11.28
C SER A 147 7.58 7.83 -11.20
N ALA A 148 8.81 7.34 -11.05
CA ALA A 148 10.01 8.17 -11.14
C ALA A 148 11.19 7.38 -11.71
N THR A 149 12.18 8.09 -12.21
CA THR A 149 13.43 7.46 -12.69
C THR A 149 14.24 6.87 -11.54
N ARG A 150 14.15 7.46 -10.35
CA ARG A 150 14.87 6.96 -9.17
C ARG A 150 13.89 6.52 -8.06
N ASN A 151 13.90 7.15 -6.90
CA ASN A 151 12.97 6.78 -5.84
C ASN A 151 11.59 7.36 -6.13
N THR A 152 10.58 6.51 -6.27
CA THR A 152 9.25 7.00 -6.65
C THR A 152 8.58 7.73 -5.50
N ILE A 153 8.50 7.11 -4.34
CA ILE A 153 8.09 7.76 -3.09
C ILE A 153 9.31 7.74 -2.16
N ARG A 154 9.82 8.91 -1.83
CA ARG A 154 10.93 9.08 -0.90
C ARG A 154 10.47 9.72 0.39
N ILE A 155 10.85 9.10 1.50
CA ILE A 155 10.57 9.57 2.84
C ILE A 155 11.91 9.77 3.55
N SER A 156 12.11 10.95 4.11
CA SER A 156 13.35 11.30 4.79
C SER A 156 13.09 12.22 5.97
N LYS A 157 14.07 12.34 6.86
CA LYS A 157 14.05 13.38 7.89
C LYS A 157 14.41 14.73 7.30
N SER A 158 13.88 15.79 7.86
CA SER A 158 14.41 17.13 7.68
C SER A 158 15.62 17.36 8.63
N THR A 159 16.19 18.56 8.58
CA THR A 159 17.21 18.97 9.55
C THR A 159 16.66 19.05 10.97
N SER A 160 15.37 19.30 11.13
CA SER A 160 14.72 19.56 12.41
C SER A 160 13.82 18.40 12.89
N ASN A 161 13.16 17.70 11.97
CA ASN A 161 12.13 16.71 12.27
C ASN A 161 12.38 15.37 11.59
N SER A 162 12.01 14.29 12.28
CA SER A 162 11.91 12.95 11.67
C SER A 162 10.51 12.76 11.11
N THR A 163 10.40 12.07 9.97
CA THR A 163 9.08 11.66 9.47
C THR A 163 8.54 10.52 10.33
N THR A 164 7.30 10.66 10.81
CA THR A 164 6.60 9.66 11.63
C THR A 164 5.18 9.45 11.14
N GLY A 165 4.53 8.37 11.54
CA GLY A 165 3.11 8.11 11.22
C GLY A 165 2.82 7.89 9.73
N LEU A 166 3.82 7.52 8.93
CA LEU A 166 3.64 7.36 7.49
C LEU A 166 2.78 6.14 7.14
N THR A 167 1.76 6.36 6.32
CA THR A 167 0.93 5.32 5.73
C THR A 167 0.93 5.42 4.20
N ILE A 168 1.22 4.32 3.52
CA ILE A 168 1.15 4.22 2.05
C ILE A 168 0.21 3.06 1.70
N THR A 169 -0.83 3.35 0.94
CA THR A 169 -1.79 2.36 0.43
C THR A 169 -1.76 2.36 -1.09
N ASN A 170 -1.52 1.20 -1.71
CA ASN A 170 -1.46 1.08 -3.16
C ASN A 170 -2.49 0.09 -3.68
N SER A 171 -3.32 0.55 -4.60
CA SER A 171 -4.23 -0.26 -5.43
C SER A 171 -3.98 -0.07 -6.93
N GLY A 172 -3.08 0.84 -7.30
CA GLY A 172 -2.64 1.15 -8.66
C GLY A 172 -1.20 0.67 -8.91
N THR A 173 -0.42 1.46 -9.61
CA THR A 173 0.99 1.17 -9.92
C THR A 173 1.92 2.20 -9.28
N ILE A 174 2.96 1.72 -8.59
CA ILE A 174 4.08 2.52 -8.09
C ILE A 174 5.37 1.94 -8.69
N GLU A 175 6.10 2.72 -9.48
CA GLU A 175 7.22 2.22 -10.27
C GLU A 175 8.45 3.13 -10.21
N ALA A 176 9.62 2.55 -9.91
CA ALA A 176 10.93 3.16 -10.14
C ALA A 176 11.52 2.59 -11.45
N THR A 177 11.68 3.44 -12.46
CA THR A 177 11.94 2.98 -13.85
C THR A 177 13.41 2.75 -14.18
N ASP A 178 14.36 3.21 -13.35
CA ASP A 178 15.81 3.06 -13.62
C ASP A 178 16.58 2.76 -12.32
N GLN A 179 16.78 3.74 -11.47
CA GLN A 179 17.57 3.61 -10.24
C GLN A 179 16.72 3.93 -9.01
N GLY A 180 16.92 3.17 -7.92
CA GLY A 180 16.25 3.44 -6.66
C GLY A 180 15.09 2.50 -6.36
N SER A 181 14.14 2.96 -5.57
CA SER A 181 13.07 2.14 -5.01
C SER A 181 11.69 2.70 -5.36
N ALA A 182 10.69 1.85 -5.54
CA ALA A 182 9.29 2.29 -5.60
C ALA A 182 8.90 3.01 -4.29
N ILE A 183 9.34 2.48 -3.14
CA ILE A 183 9.22 3.13 -1.84
C ILE A 183 10.59 3.16 -1.15
N PHE A 184 11.06 4.34 -0.81
CA PHE A 184 12.26 4.58 -0.04
C PHE A 184 11.93 5.32 1.26
N ALA A 185 11.74 4.56 2.33
CA ALA A 185 11.52 5.05 3.71
C ALA A 185 12.58 4.44 4.64
N ALA A 186 13.84 4.50 4.23
CA ALA A 186 14.94 3.74 4.85
C ALA A 186 15.71 4.50 5.93
N ASP A 187 15.26 5.66 6.35
CA ASP A 187 15.82 6.27 7.56
C ASP A 187 15.49 5.38 8.76
N SER A 188 16.50 5.01 9.54
CA SER A 188 16.41 4.00 10.60
C SER A 188 15.33 4.30 11.66
N ASN A 189 14.89 5.54 11.76
CA ASN A 189 13.92 6.00 12.75
C ASN A 189 12.51 6.25 12.17
N THR A 190 12.29 6.04 10.87
CA THR A 190 11.00 6.22 10.23
C THR A 190 10.21 4.92 10.23
N ALA A 191 9.17 4.83 11.06
CA ALA A 191 8.20 3.75 10.98
C ALA A 191 7.22 4.03 9.83
N ALA A 192 7.12 3.09 8.89
CA ALA A 192 6.22 3.19 7.76
C ALA A 192 5.25 2.01 7.74
N THR A 193 3.97 2.29 7.50
CA THR A 193 2.95 1.30 7.19
C THR A 193 2.69 1.29 5.69
N VAL A 194 3.06 0.21 5.02
CA VAL A 194 2.88 0.05 3.57
C VAL A 194 1.89 -1.08 3.32
N THR A 195 0.81 -0.79 2.60
CA THR A 195 -0.19 -1.77 2.20
C THR A 195 -0.30 -1.79 0.68
N ASN A 196 0.01 -2.94 0.08
CA ASN A 196 -0.20 -3.21 -1.33
C ASN A 196 -1.43 -4.11 -1.49
N ASN A 197 -2.53 -3.54 -1.95
CA ASN A 197 -3.79 -4.24 -2.13
C ASN A 197 -3.74 -5.22 -3.30
N SER A 198 -4.74 -6.07 -3.47
CA SER A 198 -4.76 -7.15 -4.48
C SER A 198 -4.58 -6.68 -5.93
N SER A 199 -5.01 -5.48 -6.27
CA SER A 199 -4.78 -4.86 -7.59
C SER A 199 -3.48 -4.07 -7.68
N GLY A 200 -2.80 -3.84 -6.55
CA GLY A 200 -1.63 -2.97 -6.47
C GLY A 200 -0.38 -3.63 -7.05
N ILE A 201 0.39 -2.85 -7.77
CA ILE A 201 1.68 -3.26 -8.37
C ILE A 201 2.75 -2.29 -7.88
N MET A 202 3.83 -2.82 -7.32
CA MET A 202 5.03 -2.07 -6.95
C MET A 202 6.24 -2.70 -7.63
N THR A 203 6.94 -1.93 -8.47
CA THR A 203 8.09 -2.46 -9.24
C THR A 203 9.29 -1.53 -9.18
N ASN A 204 10.47 -2.10 -9.35
CA ASN A 204 11.66 -1.36 -9.73
C ASN A 204 12.53 -2.18 -10.68
N SER A 205 13.36 -1.48 -11.47
CA SER A 205 14.30 -2.07 -12.43
C SER A 205 15.76 -1.92 -12.00
N ASP A 206 16.02 -1.60 -10.73
CA ASP A 206 17.37 -1.37 -10.21
C ASP A 206 17.96 -2.65 -9.61
N SER A 207 19.14 -3.03 -10.10
CA SER A 207 19.90 -4.18 -9.58
C SER A 207 20.55 -3.94 -8.22
N SER A 208 20.61 -2.70 -7.74
CA SER A 208 21.28 -2.32 -6.51
C SER A 208 20.32 -1.96 -5.37
N ASN A 209 19.07 -1.72 -5.69
CA ASN A 209 18.07 -1.28 -4.73
C ASN A 209 16.86 -2.21 -4.65
N ALA A 210 16.33 -2.39 -3.45
CA ALA A 210 15.06 -3.09 -3.24
C ALA A 210 13.88 -2.29 -3.76
N THR A 211 12.80 -2.96 -4.15
CA THR A 211 11.56 -2.30 -4.56
C THR A 211 10.96 -1.51 -3.40
N ILE A 212 10.94 -2.07 -2.20
CA ILE A 212 10.52 -1.40 -0.97
C ILE A 212 11.66 -1.41 0.03
N ARG A 213 11.99 -0.24 0.57
CA ARG A 213 12.98 -0.04 1.63
C ARG A 213 12.34 0.70 2.78
N VAL A 214 12.30 0.08 3.96
CA VAL A 214 11.64 0.65 5.16
C VAL A 214 12.53 0.63 6.38
N GLY A 215 12.33 1.58 7.29
CA GLY A 215 13.05 1.73 8.55
C GLY A 215 12.57 0.81 9.66
N ALA A 216 12.91 1.17 10.91
CA ALA A 216 12.54 0.39 12.09
C ALA A 216 11.04 0.44 12.38
N SER A 217 10.54 -0.61 13.03
CA SER A 217 9.14 -0.72 13.45
C SER A 217 8.13 -0.54 12.31
N SER A 218 8.56 -0.81 11.08
CA SER A 218 7.72 -0.70 9.89
C SER A 218 6.87 -1.95 9.67
N SER A 219 5.75 -1.78 8.97
CA SER A 219 4.88 -2.85 8.53
C SER A 219 4.68 -2.80 7.03
N VAL A 220 4.94 -3.91 6.33
CA VAL A 220 4.66 -4.06 4.90
C VAL A 220 3.67 -5.19 4.72
N THR A 221 2.48 -4.90 4.21
CA THR A 221 1.45 -5.89 3.88
C THR A 221 1.27 -5.97 2.37
N ASN A 222 1.36 -7.19 1.82
CA ASN A 222 1.20 -7.42 0.38
C ASN A 222 0.10 -8.43 0.09
N SER A 223 -0.92 -7.99 -0.63
CA SER A 223 -1.94 -8.82 -1.28
C SER A 223 -1.86 -8.74 -2.81
N GLY A 224 -1.06 -7.80 -3.36
CA GLY A 224 -0.87 -7.56 -4.79
C GLY A 224 0.48 -8.09 -5.29
N THR A 225 1.15 -7.32 -6.14
CA THR A 225 2.46 -7.68 -6.69
C THR A 225 3.53 -6.70 -6.22
N ILE A 226 4.60 -7.23 -5.62
CA ILE A 226 5.85 -6.51 -5.35
C ILE A 226 6.95 -7.21 -6.12
N LYS A 227 7.62 -6.50 -7.02
CA LYS A 227 8.59 -7.12 -7.94
C LYS A 227 9.83 -6.26 -8.12
N ASN A 228 10.99 -6.88 -7.96
CA ASN A 228 12.24 -6.35 -8.49
C ASN A 228 12.50 -7.01 -9.85
N ASP A 229 12.49 -6.23 -10.94
CA ASP A 229 12.54 -6.74 -12.32
C ASP A 229 13.88 -7.40 -12.67
N VAL A 230 14.92 -7.08 -11.94
CA VAL A 230 16.28 -7.64 -12.15
C VAL A 230 16.64 -8.73 -11.13
N GLY A 231 15.68 -9.15 -10.28
CA GLY A 231 15.84 -10.28 -9.36
C GLY A 231 16.63 -9.98 -8.08
N ASN A 232 16.74 -8.72 -7.68
CA ASN A 232 17.31 -8.31 -6.39
C ASN A 232 16.25 -8.33 -5.28
N ASP A 233 16.48 -7.62 -4.18
CA ASP A 233 15.55 -7.57 -3.06
C ASP A 233 14.19 -6.95 -3.47
N ALA A 234 13.10 -7.63 -3.19
CA ALA A 234 11.76 -7.08 -3.31
C ALA A 234 11.43 -6.16 -2.11
N ILE A 235 11.76 -6.61 -0.91
CA ILE A 235 11.55 -5.84 0.33
C ILE A 235 12.82 -5.93 1.17
N LYS A 236 13.33 -4.77 1.58
CA LYS A 236 14.50 -4.66 2.44
C LYS A 236 14.21 -3.86 3.70
N LEU A 237 14.48 -4.45 4.85
CA LEU A 237 14.30 -3.84 6.15
C LEU A 237 15.61 -3.16 6.60
N TYR A 238 15.55 -1.85 6.80
CA TYR A 238 16.71 -1.06 7.28
C TYR A 238 16.68 -0.83 8.80
N GLY A 239 15.65 -1.29 9.50
CA GLY A 239 15.51 -1.15 10.94
C GLY A 239 14.97 -2.41 11.62
N ASN A 240 15.12 -2.44 12.94
CA ASN A 240 14.67 -3.56 13.78
C ASN A 240 13.14 -3.59 13.96
N ASN A 241 12.63 -4.73 14.44
CA ASN A 241 11.23 -4.90 14.86
C ASN A 241 10.20 -4.61 13.75
N SER A 242 10.54 -4.89 12.51
CA SER A 242 9.64 -4.69 11.37
C SER A 242 8.92 -5.98 10.99
N THR A 243 7.73 -5.84 10.42
CA THR A 243 6.88 -6.96 10.01
C THR A 243 6.60 -6.92 8.52
N ILE A 244 6.79 -8.05 7.84
CA ILE A 244 6.29 -8.27 6.49
C ILE A 244 5.13 -9.25 6.59
N THR A 245 3.97 -8.92 6.01
CA THR A 245 2.80 -9.79 5.94
C THR A 245 2.43 -10.05 4.49
N LEU A 246 2.48 -11.30 4.07
CA LEU A 246 2.11 -11.74 2.72
C LEU A 246 0.73 -12.38 2.78
N LYS A 247 -0.26 -11.81 2.08
CA LYS A 247 -1.67 -12.18 2.16
C LYS A 247 -2.25 -12.53 0.78
N ASP A 248 -3.35 -13.24 0.80
CA ASP A 248 -4.26 -13.41 -0.34
C ASP A 248 -3.54 -13.83 -1.65
N LYS A 249 -2.49 -14.66 -1.53
CA LYS A 249 -1.63 -15.08 -2.65
C LYS A 249 -0.87 -13.94 -3.33
N GLY A 250 -0.60 -12.86 -2.60
CA GLY A 250 0.21 -11.74 -3.08
C GLY A 250 1.56 -12.23 -3.63
N ILE A 251 1.95 -11.69 -4.77
CA ILE A 251 3.15 -12.09 -5.50
C ILE A 251 4.34 -11.26 -5.01
N VAL A 252 5.44 -11.95 -4.74
CA VAL A 252 6.74 -11.32 -4.46
C VAL A 252 7.77 -11.92 -5.41
N VAL A 253 8.44 -11.07 -6.18
CA VAL A 253 9.56 -11.46 -7.06
C VAL A 253 10.80 -10.73 -6.58
N GLY A 254 11.76 -11.49 -6.06
CA GLY A 254 12.96 -11.00 -5.39
C GLY A 254 13.01 -11.43 -3.93
N LYS A 255 14.08 -11.08 -3.24
CA LYS A 255 14.32 -11.49 -1.86
C LYS A 255 13.57 -10.64 -0.84
N LEU A 256 13.30 -11.24 0.31
CA LEU A 256 12.91 -10.55 1.54
C LEU A 256 14.16 -10.43 2.43
N ASP A 257 14.71 -9.22 2.54
CA ASP A 257 15.97 -8.99 3.22
C ASP A 257 15.79 -8.29 4.59
N ALA A 258 16.16 -9.00 5.65
CA ALA A 258 16.27 -8.46 7.01
C ALA A 258 17.73 -8.51 7.52
N LEU A 259 18.71 -8.40 6.62
CA LEU A 259 20.14 -8.51 6.94
C LEU A 259 20.55 -7.53 8.05
N LEU A 260 21.22 -8.06 9.08
CA LEU A 260 21.71 -7.33 10.24
C LEU A 260 20.61 -6.67 11.11
N ARG A 261 19.33 -7.07 10.94
CA ARG A 261 18.21 -6.55 11.74
C ARG A 261 17.68 -7.62 12.68
N THR A 262 17.22 -7.20 13.85
CA THR A 262 16.69 -8.10 14.88
C THR A 262 15.21 -7.85 15.10
N GLY A 263 14.49 -8.86 15.56
CA GLY A 263 13.06 -8.77 15.87
C GLY A 263 12.15 -8.63 14.65
N SER A 264 12.66 -8.92 13.44
CA SER A 264 11.83 -8.87 12.23
C SER A 264 10.96 -10.13 12.12
N THR A 265 9.70 -9.95 11.71
CA THR A 265 8.72 -11.03 11.56
C THR A 265 8.26 -11.11 10.10
N LEU A 266 8.18 -12.34 9.58
CA LEU A 266 7.54 -12.64 8.31
C LEU A 266 6.27 -13.44 8.57
N LYS A 267 5.10 -12.85 8.27
CA LYS A 267 3.78 -13.46 8.43
C LYS A 267 3.24 -13.88 7.09
N ILE A 268 2.77 -15.12 6.99
CA ILE A 268 2.18 -15.68 5.77
C ILE A 268 0.70 -15.98 6.03
N ASN A 269 -0.16 -15.51 5.14
CA ASN A 269 -1.61 -15.72 5.18
C ASN A 269 -2.11 -15.92 3.74
N HIS A 270 -1.80 -17.08 3.16
CA HIS A 270 -2.16 -17.44 1.77
C HIS A 270 -3.34 -18.41 1.70
N GLY A 271 -3.82 -18.86 2.84
CA GLY A 271 -4.83 -19.89 2.99
C GLY A 271 -4.25 -21.24 3.42
N ALA A 272 -5.09 -22.06 4.03
CA ALA A 272 -4.70 -23.38 4.49
C ALA A 272 -4.36 -24.31 3.32
N GLY A 273 -3.34 -25.16 3.50
CA GLY A 273 -2.89 -26.13 2.50
C GLY A 273 -2.14 -25.57 1.31
N GLN A 274 -1.80 -24.28 1.31
CA GLN A 274 -1.06 -23.66 0.22
C GLN A 274 0.43 -23.99 0.30
N SER A 275 1.04 -24.27 -0.87
CA SER A 275 2.49 -24.33 -1.01
C SER A 275 3.02 -22.97 -1.40
N TYR A 276 4.07 -22.54 -0.73
CA TYR A 276 4.78 -21.30 -1.06
C TYR A 276 6.27 -21.43 -0.74
N PHE A 277 7.06 -20.58 -1.36
CA PHE A 277 8.49 -20.43 -1.04
C PHE A 277 8.91 -18.99 -1.31
N TYR A 278 9.58 -18.39 -0.33
CA TYR A 278 10.16 -17.06 -0.42
C TYR A 278 11.66 -17.13 -0.13
N GLU A 279 12.45 -16.52 -0.99
CA GLU A 279 13.88 -16.34 -0.72
C GLU A 279 14.04 -15.25 0.33
N THR A 280 14.70 -15.61 1.43
CA THR A 280 14.93 -14.67 2.54
C THR A 280 16.41 -14.49 2.78
N GLU A 281 16.82 -13.28 3.16
CA GLU A 281 18.18 -12.96 3.63
C GLU A 281 18.10 -12.34 5.03
N GLY A 282 18.98 -12.78 5.94
CA GLY A 282 18.93 -12.39 7.34
C GLY A 282 17.98 -13.27 8.19
N SER A 283 17.56 -12.74 9.33
CA SER A 283 16.78 -13.51 10.31
C SER A 283 15.36 -12.98 10.45
N PHE A 284 14.40 -13.85 10.21
CA PHE A 284 12.96 -13.61 10.46
C PHE A 284 12.42 -14.59 11.49
N THR A 285 11.55 -14.11 12.37
CA THR A 285 10.56 -14.95 13.02
C THR A 285 9.46 -15.25 12.02
N LEU A 286 9.31 -16.51 11.62
CA LEU A 286 8.33 -16.91 10.63
C LEU A 286 7.04 -17.37 11.32
N GLU A 287 5.91 -16.79 10.92
CA GLU A 287 4.57 -17.12 11.37
C GLU A 287 3.68 -17.44 10.17
N ASP A 288 3.24 -18.70 10.02
CA ASP A 288 2.17 -19.06 9.11
C ASP A 288 0.84 -18.94 9.86
N LEU A 289 -0.02 -18.02 9.41
CA LEU A 289 -1.28 -17.69 10.08
C LEU A 289 -2.41 -18.66 9.71
N ASP A 290 -2.21 -19.49 8.69
CA ASP A 290 -3.17 -20.47 8.20
C ASP A 290 -2.90 -21.88 8.73
N GLY A 291 -1.83 -22.04 9.53
CA GLY A 291 -1.44 -23.32 10.12
C GLY A 291 -0.75 -24.28 9.14
N ASN A 292 -0.22 -23.78 8.02
CA ASN A 292 0.58 -24.60 7.11
C ASN A 292 1.90 -24.98 7.78
N GLN A 293 2.38 -26.19 7.47
CA GLN A 293 3.64 -26.66 8.02
C GLN A 293 4.81 -26.01 7.28
N VAL A 294 5.52 -25.14 8.00
CA VAL A 294 6.73 -24.50 7.50
C VAL A 294 7.90 -25.49 7.50
N VAL A 295 8.64 -25.51 6.41
CA VAL A 295 9.87 -26.29 6.30
C VAL A 295 10.96 -25.63 7.15
N LYS A 296 11.52 -26.37 8.09
CA LYS A 296 12.54 -25.89 9.02
C LYS A 296 13.71 -25.24 8.28
N GLY A 297 14.02 -24.01 8.65
CA GLY A 297 15.14 -23.24 8.07
C GLY A 297 14.82 -22.59 6.72
N SER A 298 13.55 -22.56 6.32
CA SER A 298 13.10 -21.98 5.04
C SER A 298 11.83 -21.17 5.25
N ALA A 299 11.65 -20.10 4.49
CA ALA A 299 10.39 -19.39 4.38
C ALA A 299 9.49 -20.07 3.33
N GLY A 300 9.23 -21.34 3.52
CA GLY A 300 8.46 -22.13 2.60
C GLY A 300 7.53 -23.13 3.30
N SER A 301 6.43 -23.46 2.66
CA SER A 301 5.50 -24.51 3.07
C SER A 301 5.24 -25.48 1.92
N VAL A 302 5.11 -26.74 2.25
CA VAL A 302 4.68 -27.78 1.31
C VAL A 302 3.22 -28.09 1.61
N GLY A 303 2.35 -27.94 0.63
CA GLY A 303 0.94 -28.29 0.76
C GLY A 303 0.80 -29.80 1.07
N GLN A 304 0.12 -30.11 2.17
CA GLN A 304 -0.10 -31.49 2.58
C GLN A 304 -1.23 -32.19 1.80
N GLY A 305 -2.03 -31.42 1.05
CA GLY A 305 -3.20 -31.93 0.36
C GLY A 305 -2.94 -33.08 -0.60
N GLY A 306 -1.77 -33.09 -1.26
CA GLY A 306 -1.37 -34.16 -2.16
C GLY A 306 -1.09 -35.49 -1.42
N SER A 307 -0.41 -35.45 -0.26
CA SER A 307 -0.13 -36.63 0.54
C SER A 307 -1.41 -37.19 1.17
N GLU A 308 -2.27 -36.34 1.68
CA GLU A 308 -3.57 -36.74 2.26
C GLU A 308 -4.49 -37.38 1.20
N THR A 309 -4.55 -36.82 -0.01
CA THR A 309 -5.29 -37.40 -1.13
C THR A 309 -4.75 -38.78 -1.48
N LEU A 310 -3.41 -38.92 -1.53
CA LEU A 310 -2.78 -40.21 -1.79
C LEU A 310 -3.11 -41.23 -0.73
N ASP A 311 -3.04 -40.86 0.55
CA ASP A 311 -3.34 -41.75 1.67
C ASP A 311 -4.81 -42.18 1.65
N GLU A 312 -5.76 -41.30 1.35
CA GLU A 312 -7.17 -41.65 1.21
C GLU A 312 -7.41 -42.61 0.03
N VAL A 313 -6.80 -42.33 -1.13
CA VAL A 313 -6.91 -43.20 -2.31
C VAL A 313 -6.31 -44.57 -2.05
N LEU A 314 -5.14 -44.63 -1.43
CA LEU A 314 -4.48 -45.90 -1.06
C LEU A 314 -5.28 -46.69 -0.01
N SER A 315 -5.82 -46.01 0.99
CA SER A 315 -6.68 -46.61 1.99
C SER A 315 -7.93 -47.23 1.37
N TYR A 316 -8.59 -46.51 0.46
CA TYR A 316 -9.75 -47.00 -0.26
C TYR A 316 -9.42 -48.17 -1.19
N LYS A 317 -8.31 -48.12 -1.93
CA LYS A 317 -7.85 -49.24 -2.75
C LYS A 317 -7.57 -50.49 -1.90
N SER A 318 -6.91 -50.31 -0.77
CA SER A 318 -6.63 -51.37 0.16
C SER A 318 -7.92 -52.00 0.71
N LEU A 319 -8.92 -51.18 1.03
CA LEU A 319 -10.23 -51.64 1.48
C LEU A 319 -10.95 -52.45 0.38
N ASN A 320 -10.95 -51.98 -0.85
CA ASN A 320 -11.54 -52.65 -2.00
C ASN A 320 -10.89 -54.04 -2.25
N ILE A 321 -9.56 -54.08 -2.26
CA ILE A 321 -8.83 -55.33 -2.42
C ILE A 321 -9.18 -56.29 -1.28
N ARG A 322 -9.22 -55.81 -0.04
CA ARG A 322 -9.59 -56.64 1.12
C ARG A 322 -11.02 -57.17 1.03
N GLN A 323 -11.97 -56.32 0.62
CA GLN A 323 -13.37 -56.72 0.44
C GLN A 323 -13.51 -57.75 -0.68
N PHE A 324 -12.78 -57.59 -1.77
CA PHE A 324 -12.71 -58.50 -2.87
C PHE A 324 -12.16 -59.87 -2.46
N LEU A 325 -11.01 -59.89 -1.79
CA LEU A 325 -10.41 -61.12 -1.28
C LEU A 325 -11.33 -61.83 -0.24
N ASN A 326 -12.02 -61.07 0.63
CA ASN A 326 -12.94 -61.68 1.60
C ASN A 326 -14.17 -62.29 0.91
N ARG A 327 -14.68 -61.70 -0.21
CA ARG A 327 -15.83 -62.27 -0.94
C ARG A 327 -15.50 -63.59 -1.58
N TYR A 328 -14.25 -63.80 -1.97
CA TYR A 328 -13.83 -64.98 -2.71
C TYR A 328 -13.01 -65.96 -1.88
N LYS A 329 -12.61 -65.59 -0.64
CA LYS A 329 -11.86 -66.44 0.25
C LYS A 329 -12.52 -67.78 0.53
N ASP A 330 -13.84 -67.78 0.60
CA ASP A 330 -14.63 -68.97 0.96
C ASP A 330 -15.29 -69.59 -0.30
N SER A 331 -14.94 -69.16 -1.53
CA SER A 331 -15.46 -69.77 -2.74
C SER A 331 -14.66 -71.01 -3.06
N GLU A 332 -15.32 -72.16 -3.19
CA GLU A 332 -14.71 -73.47 -3.58
C GLU A 332 -14.01 -73.39 -4.96
N ASN A 333 -14.25 -72.34 -5.74
CA ASN A 333 -13.70 -72.12 -7.07
C ASN A 333 -12.24 -71.66 -7.12
N LEU A 334 -11.63 -71.26 -6.02
CA LEU A 334 -10.21 -70.89 -5.92
C LEU A 334 -9.25 -72.04 -6.22
N TYR A 335 -9.73 -73.30 -6.11
CA TYR A 335 -8.92 -74.49 -6.28
C TYR A 335 -9.09 -75.18 -7.64
N ASP A 336 -10.05 -74.71 -8.47
CA ASP A 336 -10.36 -75.36 -9.76
C ASP A 336 -9.67 -74.70 -10.97
N GLY A 337 -8.72 -73.81 -10.79
CA GLY A 337 -7.95 -73.22 -11.86
C GLY A 337 -8.73 -72.24 -12.74
N ASN A 338 -9.92 -71.81 -12.36
CA ASN A 338 -10.71 -70.80 -13.07
C ASN A 338 -10.33 -69.42 -12.57
N GLY A 339 -9.72 -68.61 -13.48
CA GLY A 339 -9.47 -67.15 -13.25
C GLY A 339 -10.79 -66.39 -13.19
N TRP A 340 -10.92 -65.45 -12.28
CA TRP A 340 -12.06 -64.55 -12.21
C TRP A 340 -11.61 -63.12 -11.98
N GLY A 341 -12.47 -62.17 -12.33
CA GLY A 341 -12.16 -60.77 -12.22
C GLY A 341 -13.39 -59.93 -11.87
N GLU A 342 -13.18 -58.88 -11.18
CA GLU A 342 -14.18 -57.88 -10.85
C GLU A 342 -13.71 -56.51 -11.32
N THR A 343 -14.56 -55.76 -12.00
CA THR A 343 -14.33 -54.35 -12.32
C THR A 343 -15.06 -53.49 -11.32
N TYR A 344 -14.45 -52.39 -10.92
CA TYR A 344 -15.08 -51.44 -10.03
C TYR A 344 -14.87 -50.02 -10.55
N THR A 345 -15.84 -49.15 -10.23
CA THR A 345 -15.75 -47.72 -10.43
C THR A 345 -16.06 -47.04 -9.12
N SER A 346 -15.38 -45.95 -8.81
CA SER A 346 -15.68 -45.14 -7.65
C SER A 346 -15.45 -43.66 -7.96
N LEU A 347 -16.35 -42.85 -7.45
CA LEU A 347 -16.26 -41.41 -7.46
C LEU A 347 -15.99 -40.92 -6.04
N PHE A 348 -14.92 -40.21 -5.84
CA PHE A 348 -14.61 -39.51 -4.61
C PHE A 348 -14.85 -38.02 -4.82
N ASN A 349 -15.68 -37.47 -3.98
CA ASN A 349 -15.86 -36.03 -3.88
C ASN A 349 -15.45 -35.60 -2.49
N ARG A 350 -14.43 -34.77 -2.43
CA ARG A 350 -13.98 -34.15 -1.18
C ARG A 350 -14.17 -32.65 -1.28
N LYS A 351 -14.94 -32.11 -0.35
CA LYS A 351 -15.07 -30.66 -0.20
C LYS A 351 -14.00 -30.14 0.73
N GLY A 352 -13.40 -29.00 0.36
CA GLY A 352 -12.41 -28.31 1.18
C GLY A 352 -12.99 -28.00 2.58
N HIS A 353 -12.22 -28.28 3.61
CA HIS A 353 -12.59 -27.98 4.99
C HIS A 353 -11.86 -26.76 5.50
N THR A 354 -12.52 -25.95 6.34
CA THR A 354 -11.97 -24.73 6.94
C THR A 354 -10.90 -24.99 8.00
N THR A 355 -10.65 -26.25 8.36
CA THR A 355 -9.66 -26.64 9.34
C THR A 355 -8.67 -27.63 8.74
N ASN A 356 -7.54 -27.12 8.26
CA ASN A 356 -6.34 -27.87 7.87
C ASN A 356 -6.34 -28.67 6.57
N LEU A 357 -7.43 -28.76 5.81
CA LEU A 357 -7.48 -29.47 4.54
C LEU A 357 -8.06 -28.57 3.46
N ALA A 358 -7.18 -27.93 2.73
CA ALA A 358 -7.55 -26.98 1.66
C ALA A 358 -7.77 -27.65 0.31
N LEU A 359 -7.62 -28.97 0.21
CA LEU A 359 -7.78 -29.64 -1.07
C LEU A 359 -9.23 -30.11 -1.27
N GLU A 360 -9.92 -29.45 -2.22
CA GLU A 360 -11.17 -29.92 -2.81
C GLU A 360 -10.85 -30.68 -4.10
N TYR A 361 -11.35 -31.89 -4.25
CA TYR A 361 -11.15 -32.67 -5.47
C TYR A 361 -12.29 -33.63 -5.78
N ASP A 362 -12.49 -33.87 -7.04
CA ASP A 362 -13.27 -34.96 -7.60
C ASP A 362 -12.34 -35.97 -8.24
N LEU A 363 -12.33 -37.18 -7.71
CA LEU A 363 -11.53 -38.27 -8.27
C LEU A 363 -12.44 -39.38 -8.79
N PHE A 364 -12.35 -39.64 -10.08
CA PHE A 364 -12.96 -40.81 -10.71
C PHE A 364 -11.92 -41.94 -10.82
N ASN A 365 -12.20 -43.05 -10.19
CA ASN A 365 -11.33 -44.19 -10.15
C ASN A 365 -12.02 -45.39 -10.83
N VAL A 366 -11.32 -46.01 -11.81
CA VAL A 366 -11.73 -47.23 -12.46
C VAL A 366 -10.63 -48.26 -12.26
N GLY A 367 -11.02 -49.45 -11.83
CA GLY A 367 -10.06 -50.52 -11.62
C GLY A 367 -10.64 -51.90 -11.92
N ALA A 368 -9.77 -52.86 -12.02
CA ALA A 368 -10.12 -54.28 -12.17
C ALA A 368 -9.22 -55.12 -11.23
N ASN A 369 -9.82 -56.06 -10.55
CA ASN A 369 -9.12 -57.09 -9.79
C ASN A 369 -9.23 -58.38 -10.60
N LEU A 370 -8.12 -59.03 -10.86
CA LEU A 370 -8.03 -60.29 -11.56
C LEU A 370 -7.24 -61.29 -10.71
N ILE A 371 -7.74 -62.51 -10.60
CA ILE A 371 -7.00 -63.61 -10.02
C ILE A 371 -7.00 -64.78 -10.98
#